data_de9ba53a7ed0785db27446cc4731a62e
#
_entry.id   de9ba53a7ed0785db27446cc4731a62e
#
_cell.length_a   1.000
_cell.length_b   1.000
_cell.length_c   1.000
_cell.angle_alpha   90.00
_cell.angle_beta   90.00
_cell.angle_gamma   90.00
#
_symmetry.space_group_name_H-M   'P 1'
#
loop_
_entity.id
_entity.type
_entity.pdbx_description
1 polymer ?
#
loop_
_entity_poly.entity_id
_entity_poly.type
_entity_poly.pdbx_seq_one_letter_code
_entity_poly.pdbx_strand_id
1 'polypeptide(L)'
;PASRTQELRYLMPPLAQAAALLQQSHPDLQVLLPAGLAEFEAPLAAALQEAGVRHARVIPASEADGLKTTFCAAADLALGKSGTVNLELALQGVPQVVGYRVSRVTAFVAKHLLRFQVEHISPVNLLLKERLVPELLQDELTAEALVERALPLLTSTPERQAMLEQIRQLTPEQLAMVPAEYREQVD
;
A
#
# COMPACT_ATOMS: atom_id res chain seq x y z
N PRO A 1 4.71 -2.10 -5.25
CA PRO A 1 4.24 -0.71 -5.44
C PRO A 1 3.61 -0.47 -6.81
N ALA A 2 4.01 -1.20 -7.84
CA ALA A 2 3.53 -0.99 -9.20
C ALA A 2 3.44 -2.29 -10.00
N SER A 3 2.46 -2.36 -10.89
CA SER A 3 2.31 -3.41 -11.90
C SER A 3 2.50 -2.88 -13.32
N ARG A 4 2.68 -1.56 -13.47
CA ARG A 4 2.88 -0.86 -14.75
C ARG A 4 3.90 0.26 -14.60
N THR A 5 4.66 0.53 -15.66
CA THR A 5 5.68 1.60 -15.69
C THR A 5 5.13 2.98 -15.29
N GLN A 6 3.92 3.32 -15.71
CA GLN A 6 3.28 4.59 -15.32
C GLN A 6 3.01 4.66 -13.82
N GLU A 7 2.54 3.58 -13.22
CA GLU A 7 2.31 3.51 -11.77
C GLU A 7 3.63 3.70 -11.01
N LEU A 8 4.69 3.02 -11.44
CA LEU A 8 6.03 3.20 -10.89
C LEU A 8 6.45 4.66 -10.90
N ARG A 9 6.30 5.34 -12.03
CA ARG A 9 6.67 6.76 -12.19
C ARG A 9 5.93 7.71 -11.25
N TYR A 10 4.64 7.45 -10.98
CA TYR A 10 3.80 8.39 -10.20
C TYR A 10 3.72 8.05 -8.72
N LEU A 11 3.86 6.78 -8.37
CA LEU A 11 3.68 6.32 -6.99
C LEU A 11 5.01 6.17 -6.25
N MET A 12 6.07 5.73 -6.94
CA MET A 12 7.33 5.42 -6.26
C MET A 12 7.99 6.62 -5.59
N PRO A 13 8.07 7.82 -6.22
CA PRO A 13 8.72 8.97 -5.59
C PRO A 13 8.11 9.34 -4.23
N PRO A 14 6.79 9.58 -4.08
CA PRO A 14 6.22 9.91 -2.77
C PRO A 14 6.33 8.76 -1.77
N LEU A 15 6.25 7.49 -2.20
CA LEU A 15 6.42 6.34 -1.31
C LEU A 15 7.85 6.22 -0.78
N ALA A 16 8.86 6.40 -1.64
CA ALA A 16 10.27 6.36 -1.25
C ALA A 16 10.62 7.53 -0.32
N GLN A 17 10.15 8.74 -0.61
CA GLN A 17 10.34 9.91 0.25
C GLN A 17 9.66 9.72 1.61
N ALA A 18 8.44 9.17 1.65
CA ALA A 18 7.76 8.86 2.91
C ALA A 18 8.56 7.84 3.75
N ALA A 19 9.10 6.79 3.12
CA ALA A 19 9.96 5.83 3.79
C ALA A 19 11.21 6.49 4.39
N ALA A 20 11.86 7.39 3.66
CA ALA A 20 13.02 8.14 4.15
C ALA A 20 12.65 9.06 5.33
N LEU A 21 11.50 9.74 5.28
CA LEU A 21 11.00 10.57 6.38
C LEU A 21 10.67 9.73 7.62
N LEU A 22 10.03 8.58 7.45
CA LEU A 22 9.76 7.64 8.55
C LEU A 22 11.05 7.16 9.22
N GLN A 23 12.11 6.90 8.45
CA GLN A 23 13.43 6.53 8.99
C GLN A 23 14.13 7.65 9.76
N GLN A 24 13.77 8.92 9.56
CA GLN A 24 14.29 10.02 10.39
C GLN A 24 13.79 9.94 11.84
N SER A 25 12.52 9.55 12.02
CA SER A 25 11.92 9.38 13.36
C SER A 25 12.06 7.95 13.90
N HIS A 26 12.25 6.97 13.03
CA HIS A 26 12.42 5.54 13.35
C HIS A 26 13.66 5.00 12.65
N PRO A 27 14.88 5.25 13.16
CA PRO A 27 16.13 4.93 12.46
C PRO A 27 16.32 3.44 12.13
N ASP A 28 15.71 2.55 12.91
CA ASP A 28 15.80 1.09 12.74
C ASP A 28 14.75 0.53 11.80
N LEU A 29 13.85 1.39 11.25
CA LEU A 29 12.81 0.98 10.33
C LEU A 29 13.43 0.38 9.06
N GLN A 30 13.01 -0.85 8.73
CA GLN A 30 13.42 -1.54 7.52
C GLN A 30 12.34 -1.45 6.44
N VAL A 31 12.77 -1.22 5.21
CA VAL A 31 11.87 -1.13 4.05
C VAL A 31 12.04 -2.35 3.17
N LEU A 32 10.99 -3.15 3.05
CA LEU A 32 10.91 -4.25 2.09
C LEU A 32 10.07 -3.83 0.89
N LEU A 33 10.62 -3.97 -0.30
CA LEU A 33 10.01 -3.50 -1.54
C LEU A 33 9.98 -4.64 -2.58
N PRO A 34 8.89 -5.44 -2.62
CA PRO A 34 8.80 -6.52 -3.59
C PRO A 34 8.61 -5.96 -5.01
N ALA A 35 9.43 -6.41 -5.97
CA ALA A 35 9.30 -6.08 -7.36
C ALA A 35 8.22 -6.95 -8.01
N GLY A 36 7.27 -6.34 -8.72
CA GLY A 36 6.25 -7.07 -9.46
C GLY A 36 6.74 -7.62 -10.80
N LEU A 37 7.81 -7.05 -11.34
CA LEU A 37 8.46 -7.45 -12.60
C LEU A 37 9.97 -7.25 -12.46
N ALA A 38 10.77 -8.10 -13.10
CA ALA A 38 12.22 -8.01 -13.06
C ALA A 38 12.76 -6.66 -13.59
N GLU A 39 12.12 -6.10 -14.60
CA GLU A 39 12.46 -4.78 -15.16
C GLU A 39 12.26 -3.62 -14.19
N PHE A 40 11.51 -3.82 -13.09
CA PHE A 40 11.27 -2.80 -12.07
C PHE A 40 12.30 -2.83 -10.93
N GLU A 41 13.09 -3.89 -10.79
CA GLU A 41 14.04 -4.04 -9.69
C GLU A 41 15.04 -2.88 -9.63
N ALA A 42 15.70 -2.57 -10.75
CA ALA A 42 16.67 -1.47 -10.82
C ALA A 42 16.02 -0.08 -10.63
N PRO A 43 14.89 0.27 -11.29
CA PRO A 43 14.15 1.50 -11.01
C PRO A 43 13.70 1.65 -9.56
N LEU A 44 13.26 0.57 -8.91
CA LEU A 44 12.85 0.60 -7.50
C LEU A 44 14.03 0.87 -6.58
N ALA A 45 15.17 0.20 -6.82
CA ALA A 45 16.39 0.42 -6.05
C ALA A 45 16.91 1.87 -6.23
N ALA A 46 16.91 2.39 -7.45
CA ALA A 46 17.30 3.76 -7.73
C ALA A 46 16.42 4.78 -7.00
N ALA A 47 15.10 4.60 -7.02
CA ALA A 47 14.18 5.50 -6.33
C ALA A 47 14.37 5.51 -4.80
N LEU A 48 14.66 4.36 -4.18
CA LEU A 48 14.98 4.29 -2.75
C LEU A 48 16.30 5.01 -2.45
N GLN A 49 17.31 4.83 -3.29
CA GLN A 49 18.61 5.48 -3.15
C GLN A 49 18.49 7.01 -3.31
N GLU A 50 17.79 7.48 -4.33
CA GLU A 50 17.54 8.90 -4.58
C GLU A 50 16.79 9.58 -3.43
N ALA A 51 15.85 8.87 -2.81
CA ALA A 51 15.13 9.36 -1.65
C ALA A 51 15.96 9.31 -0.34
N GLY A 52 17.12 8.67 -0.33
CA GLY A 52 17.98 8.53 0.84
C GLY A 52 17.51 7.48 1.84
N VAL A 53 16.74 6.48 1.40
CA VAL A 53 16.31 5.35 2.25
C VAL A 53 17.52 4.48 2.58
N ARG A 54 17.83 4.29 3.86
CA ARG A 54 19.06 3.65 4.32
C ARG A 54 18.94 2.13 4.45
N HIS A 55 17.91 1.66 5.15
CA HIS A 55 17.68 0.25 5.44
C HIS A 55 16.56 -0.26 4.52
N ALA A 56 16.90 -0.55 3.27
CA ALA A 56 15.94 -1.00 2.27
C ALA A 56 16.43 -2.23 1.52
N ARG A 57 15.52 -3.14 1.22
CA ARG A 57 15.76 -4.31 0.36
C ARG A 57 14.69 -4.40 -0.71
N VAL A 58 15.10 -4.37 -1.97
CA VAL A 58 14.25 -4.76 -3.09
C VAL A 58 14.26 -6.28 -3.16
N ILE A 59 13.08 -6.88 -3.11
CA ILE A 59 12.90 -8.33 -3.27
C ILE A 59 12.74 -8.59 -4.77
N PRO A 60 13.60 -9.44 -5.37
CA PRO A 60 13.52 -9.74 -6.80
C PRO A 60 12.16 -10.31 -7.20
N ALA A 61 11.71 -10.01 -8.41
CA ALA A 61 10.43 -10.51 -8.92
C ALA A 61 10.36 -12.05 -8.93
N SER A 62 11.49 -12.72 -9.14
CA SER A 62 11.60 -14.18 -9.09
C SER A 62 11.31 -14.79 -7.71
N GLU A 63 11.45 -14.00 -6.64
CA GLU A 63 11.22 -14.42 -5.24
C GLU A 63 9.92 -13.85 -4.68
N ALA A 64 9.46 -12.72 -5.25
CA ALA A 64 8.40 -11.91 -4.67
C ALA A 64 7.07 -12.66 -4.52
N ASP A 65 6.67 -13.44 -5.51
CA ASP A 65 5.42 -14.20 -5.44
C ASP A 65 5.50 -15.35 -4.42
N GLY A 66 6.61 -16.09 -4.38
CA GLY A 66 6.79 -17.21 -3.45
C GLY A 66 6.94 -16.78 -1.98
N LEU A 67 7.37 -15.54 -1.74
CA LEU A 67 7.57 -14.99 -0.38
C LEU A 67 6.48 -13.99 0.03
N LYS A 68 5.46 -13.78 -0.80
CA LYS A 68 4.44 -12.74 -0.63
C LYS A 68 3.76 -12.80 0.73
N THR A 69 3.24 -13.96 1.09
CA THR A 69 2.61 -14.18 2.40
C THR A 69 3.58 -13.90 3.54
N THR A 70 4.84 -14.32 3.39
CA THR A 70 5.87 -14.13 4.43
C THR A 70 6.17 -12.66 4.69
N PHE A 71 6.34 -11.82 3.63
CA PHE A 71 6.59 -10.39 3.93
C PHE A 71 5.34 -9.66 4.35
N CYS A 72 4.15 -10.06 3.87
CA CYS A 72 2.92 -9.49 4.39
C CYS A 72 2.79 -9.78 5.88
N ALA A 73 3.00 -11.02 6.32
CA ALA A 73 2.94 -11.40 7.73
C ALA A 73 4.04 -10.74 8.61
N ALA A 74 5.18 -10.44 8.03
CA ALA A 74 6.30 -9.80 8.74
C ALA A 74 6.20 -8.26 8.79
N ALA A 75 5.26 -7.67 8.06
CA ALA A 75 5.15 -6.22 7.97
C ALA A 75 4.39 -5.62 9.16
N ASP A 76 4.95 -4.60 9.78
CA ASP A 76 4.26 -3.80 10.81
C ASP A 76 3.32 -2.77 10.18
N LEU A 77 3.60 -2.33 8.96
CA LEU A 77 2.84 -1.36 8.20
C LEU A 77 3.10 -1.54 6.71
N ALA A 78 2.11 -1.31 5.88
CA ALA A 78 2.25 -1.30 4.44
C ALA A 78 1.88 0.06 3.83
N LEU A 79 2.74 0.58 2.95
CA LEU A 79 2.45 1.71 2.09
C LEU A 79 2.39 1.20 0.64
N GLY A 80 1.28 1.39 -0.02
CA GLY A 80 1.15 0.83 -1.36
C GLY A 80 0.08 1.47 -2.23
N LYS A 81 -0.08 0.92 -3.43
CA LYS A 81 -1.17 1.29 -4.32
C LYS A 81 -2.42 0.47 -4.01
N SER A 82 -3.57 0.94 -4.51
CA SER A 82 -4.78 0.14 -4.55
C SER A 82 -4.57 -1.12 -5.41
N GLY A 83 -4.92 -2.26 -4.87
CA GLY A 83 -4.81 -3.56 -5.53
C GLY A 83 -5.18 -4.71 -4.59
N THR A 84 -5.17 -5.93 -5.12
CA THR A 84 -5.55 -7.15 -4.39
C THR A 84 -4.67 -7.41 -3.16
N VAL A 85 -3.40 -7.01 -3.19
CA VAL A 85 -2.50 -7.11 -2.04
C VAL A 85 -3.04 -6.41 -0.78
N ASN A 86 -3.90 -5.40 -0.93
CA ASN A 86 -4.52 -4.73 0.22
C ASN A 86 -5.45 -5.68 1.01
N LEU A 87 -6.11 -6.61 0.32
CA LEU A 87 -6.93 -7.62 0.98
C LEU A 87 -6.07 -8.64 1.75
N GLU A 88 -4.97 -9.08 1.14
CA GLU A 88 -4.03 -10.00 1.78
C GLU A 88 -3.41 -9.40 3.05
N LEU A 89 -2.96 -8.13 2.96
CA LEU A 89 -2.46 -7.38 4.12
C LEU A 89 -3.52 -7.26 5.22
N ALA A 90 -4.76 -6.95 4.85
CA ALA A 90 -5.85 -6.86 5.80
C ALA A 90 -6.12 -8.21 6.48
N LEU A 91 -6.22 -9.30 5.72
CA LEU A 91 -6.45 -10.64 6.27
C LEU A 91 -5.34 -11.09 7.22
N GLN A 92 -4.11 -10.64 7.00
CA GLN A 92 -2.97 -10.90 7.89
C GLN A 92 -2.84 -9.89 9.04
N GLY A 93 -3.79 -8.98 9.17
CA GLY A 93 -3.80 -7.99 10.24
C GLY A 93 -2.71 -6.94 10.11
N VAL A 94 -2.31 -6.58 8.90
CA VAL A 94 -1.30 -5.56 8.63
C VAL A 94 -1.98 -4.23 8.33
N PRO A 95 -1.74 -3.18 9.13
CA PRO A 95 -2.20 -1.84 8.85
C PRO A 95 -1.61 -1.32 7.55
N GLN A 96 -2.36 -0.47 6.85
CA GLN A 96 -1.92 0.00 5.54
C GLN A 96 -2.42 1.41 5.23
N VAL A 97 -1.65 2.11 4.39
CA VAL A 97 -2.04 3.38 3.75
C VAL A 97 -1.97 3.18 2.24
N VAL A 98 -3.04 3.53 1.55
CA VAL A 98 -3.19 3.29 0.12
C VAL A 98 -3.11 4.59 -0.65
N GLY A 99 -2.18 4.65 -1.61
CA GLY A 99 -2.02 5.77 -2.53
C GLY A 99 -2.49 5.41 -3.94
N TYR A 100 -3.05 6.39 -4.65
CA TYR A 100 -3.39 6.23 -6.06
C TYR A 100 -3.15 7.52 -6.83
N ARG A 101 -2.37 7.42 -7.90
CA ARG A 101 -2.09 8.54 -8.79
C ARG A 101 -2.01 8.05 -10.23
N VAL A 102 -2.71 8.74 -11.11
CA VAL A 102 -2.63 8.57 -12.57
C VAL A 102 -2.23 9.89 -13.22
N SER A 103 -1.98 9.87 -14.53
CA SER A 103 -1.66 11.10 -15.26
C SER A 103 -2.76 12.15 -15.07
N ARG A 104 -2.40 13.43 -15.09
CA ARG A 104 -3.37 14.54 -14.99
C ARG A 104 -4.45 14.47 -16.06
N VAL A 105 -4.08 14.03 -17.28
CA VAL A 105 -5.02 13.85 -18.40
C VAL A 105 -6.03 12.74 -18.07
N THR A 106 -5.55 11.59 -17.60
CA THR A 106 -6.41 10.47 -17.19
C THR A 106 -7.34 10.86 -16.07
N ALA A 107 -6.83 11.56 -15.05
CA ALA A 107 -7.62 12.05 -13.92
C ALA A 107 -8.68 13.06 -14.37
N PHE A 108 -8.33 13.98 -15.26
CA PHE A 108 -9.26 14.96 -15.84
C PHE A 108 -10.39 14.28 -16.63
N VAL A 109 -10.06 13.34 -17.52
CA VAL A 109 -11.03 12.58 -18.30
C VAL A 109 -11.96 11.78 -17.39
N ALA A 110 -11.43 11.09 -16.40
CA ALA A 110 -12.22 10.32 -15.45
C ALA A 110 -13.21 11.22 -14.68
N LYS A 111 -12.74 12.36 -14.20
CA LYS A 111 -13.54 13.29 -13.39
C LYS A 111 -14.60 14.01 -14.21
N HIS A 112 -14.24 14.54 -15.39
CA HIS A 112 -15.09 15.47 -16.14
C HIS A 112 -15.88 14.81 -17.26
N LEU A 113 -15.35 13.78 -17.92
CA LEU A 113 -15.99 13.12 -19.04
C LEU A 113 -16.81 11.90 -18.59
N LEU A 114 -16.26 11.10 -17.67
CA LEU A 114 -16.92 9.88 -17.19
C LEU A 114 -17.75 10.11 -15.92
N ARG A 115 -17.65 11.29 -15.30
CA ARG A 115 -18.29 11.62 -14.01
C ARG A 115 -18.06 10.55 -12.94
N PHE A 116 -16.87 9.93 -12.98
CA PHE A 116 -16.53 8.82 -12.11
C PHE A 116 -16.21 9.37 -10.72
N GLN A 117 -17.17 9.28 -9.81
CA GLN A 117 -16.97 9.54 -8.38
C GLN A 117 -16.73 8.18 -7.72
N VAL A 118 -15.49 7.89 -7.42
CA VAL A 118 -15.13 6.70 -6.64
C VAL A 118 -15.06 7.12 -5.18
N GLU A 119 -15.95 6.60 -4.37
CA GLU A 119 -16.00 6.87 -2.93
C GLU A 119 -14.79 6.25 -2.22
N HIS A 120 -14.40 5.06 -2.64
CA HIS A 120 -13.26 4.31 -2.14
C HIS A 120 -12.44 3.70 -3.27
N ILE A 121 -11.12 3.60 -3.08
CA ILE A 121 -10.20 2.95 -4.02
C ILE A 121 -9.55 1.69 -3.45
N SER A 122 -9.43 1.61 -2.13
CA SER A 122 -8.94 0.41 -1.46
C SER A 122 -10.00 -0.69 -1.52
N PRO A 123 -9.66 -1.91 -1.95
CA PRO A 123 -10.57 -3.04 -1.89
C PRO A 123 -11.13 -3.30 -0.47
N VAL A 124 -10.37 -3.01 0.57
CA VAL A 124 -10.83 -3.13 1.96
C VAL A 124 -11.98 -2.16 2.25
N ASN A 125 -11.81 -0.88 1.90
CA ASN A 125 -12.86 0.12 2.10
C ASN A 125 -14.10 -0.15 1.25
N LEU A 126 -13.91 -0.64 0.02
CA LEU A 126 -15.02 -1.06 -0.86
C LEU A 126 -15.83 -2.21 -0.26
N LEU A 127 -15.17 -3.19 0.37
CA LEU A 127 -15.83 -4.31 1.04
C LEU A 127 -16.59 -3.87 2.29
N LEU A 128 -15.96 -3.03 3.11
CA LEU A 128 -16.54 -2.53 4.34
C LEU A 128 -17.60 -1.46 4.11
N LYS A 129 -17.58 -0.79 2.96
CA LYS A 129 -18.34 0.44 2.66
C LYS A 129 -18.07 1.55 3.67
N GLU A 130 -16.86 1.56 4.22
CA GLU A 130 -16.37 2.49 5.21
C GLU A 130 -14.92 2.88 4.89
N ARG A 131 -14.50 4.07 5.34
CA ARG A 131 -13.14 4.56 5.17
C ARG A 131 -12.25 4.10 6.32
N LEU A 132 -11.97 2.81 6.39
CA LEU A 132 -11.08 2.22 7.39
C LEU A 132 -9.60 2.44 7.06
N VAL A 133 -9.22 2.14 5.83
CA VAL A 133 -7.86 2.31 5.32
C VAL A 133 -7.70 3.74 4.81
N PRO A 134 -6.70 4.51 5.28
CA PRO A 134 -6.40 5.82 4.73
C PRO A 134 -6.06 5.74 3.24
N GLU A 135 -6.70 6.58 2.43
CA GLU A 135 -6.55 6.67 0.99
C GLU A 135 -6.09 8.07 0.61
N LEU A 136 -5.02 8.15 -0.17
CA LEU A 136 -4.47 9.40 -0.69
C LEU A 136 -4.54 9.39 -2.21
N LEU A 137 -5.30 10.34 -2.77
CA LEU A 137 -5.62 10.39 -4.19
C LEU A 137 -4.93 11.56 -4.88
N GLN A 138 -4.35 11.31 -6.03
CA GLN A 138 -3.81 12.34 -6.92
C GLN A 138 -2.86 13.32 -6.20
N ASP A 139 -3.27 14.58 -6.05
CA ASP A 139 -2.46 15.64 -5.44
C ASP A 139 -2.35 15.50 -3.90
N GLU A 140 -3.23 14.74 -3.25
CA GLU A 140 -3.12 14.39 -1.82
C GLU A 140 -1.98 13.38 -1.56
N LEU A 141 -1.53 12.64 -2.58
CA LEU A 141 -0.46 11.66 -2.43
C LEU A 141 0.89 12.37 -2.39
N THR A 142 1.25 12.85 -1.22
CA THR A 142 2.57 13.43 -0.91
C THR A 142 3.29 12.58 0.13
N ALA A 143 4.60 12.77 0.26
CA ALA A 143 5.38 12.07 1.27
C ALA A 143 4.93 12.42 2.69
N GLU A 144 4.66 13.69 2.92
CA GLU A 144 4.23 14.22 4.22
C GLU A 144 2.85 13.65 4.61
N ALA A 145 1.90 13.63 3.67
CA ALA A 145 0.57 13.07 3.92
C ALA A 145 0.64 11.55 4.16
N LEU A 146 1.52 10.83 3.45
CA LEU A 146 1.77 9.42 3.72
C LEU A 146 2.31 9.21 5.14
N VAL A 147 3.28 10.00 5.56
CA VAL A 147 3.86 9.93 6.91
C VAL A 147 2.82 10.26 7.97
N GLU A 148 2.03 11.32 7.79
CA GLU A 148 0.95 11.71 8.70
C GLU A 148 -0.03 10.54 8.95
N ARG A 149 -0.42 9.82 7.89
CA ARG A 149 -1.33 8.67 7.99
C ARG A 149 -0.65 7.40 8.47
N ALA A 150 0.64 7.25 8.21
CA ALA A 150 1.43 6.05 8.54
C ALA A 150 1.85 6.01 10.02
N LEU A 151 2.27 7.14 10.58
CA LEU A 151 2.80 7.20 11.96
C LEU A 151 1.84 6.63 13.00
N PRO A 152 0.54 6.97 13.02
CA PRO A 152 -0.39 6.37 13.99
C PRO A 152 -0.57 4.86 13.79
N LEU A 153 -0.28 4.33 12.61
CA LEU A 153 -0.44 2.92 12.29
C LEU A 153 0.84 2.10 12.51
N LEU A 154 1.99 2.76 12.57
CA LEU A 154 3.30 2.10 12.74
C LEU A 154 3.54 1.67 14.18
N THR A 155 2.99 2.38 15.14
CA THR A 155 3.15 2.11 16.58
C THR A 155 1.84 1.56 17.18
N SER A 156 1.90 1.06 18.42
CA SER A 156 0.73 0.54 19.14
C SER A 156 -0.19 1.66 19.62
N THR A 157 -0.88 2.31 18.70
CA THR A 157 -1.83 3.38 18.98
C THR A 157 -3.28 2.89 18.98
N PRO A 158 -4.23 3.67 19.53
CA PRO A 158 -5.66 3.38 19.43
C PRO A 158 -6.14 3.26 17.97
N GLU A 159 -5.61 4.09 17.08
CA GLU A 159 -5.94 4.08 15.64
C GLU A 159 -5.53 2.76 14.97
N ARG A 160 -4.31 2.28 15.27
CA ARG A 160 -3.86 0.97 14.81
C ARG A 160 -4.76 -0.15 15.33
N GLN A 161 -5.05 -0.13 16.63
CA GLN A 161 -5.89 -1.14 17.27
C GLN A 161 -7.31 -1.14 16.69
N ALA A 162 -7.90 0.03 16.49
CA ALA A 162 -9.22 0.16 15.88
C ALA A 162 -9.26 -0.40 14.46
N MET A 163 -8.26 -0.08 13.63
CA MET A 163 -8.16 -0.62 12.27
C MET A 163 -8.08 -2.15 12.28
N LEU A 164 -7.22 -2.72 13.10
CA LEU A 164 -7.04 -4.17 13.18
C LEU A 164 -8.28 -4.88 13.71
N GLU A 165 -8.97 -4.28 14.67
CA GLU A 165 -10.22 -4.85 15.21
C GLU A 165 -11.33 -4.88 14.16
N GLN A 166 -11.52 -3.81 13.41
CA GLN A 166 -12.50 -3.78 12.32
C GLN A 166 -12.20 -4.78 11.22
N ILE A 167 -10.91 -4.97 10.89
CA ILE A 167 -10.48 -6.00 9.93
C ILE A 167 -10.85 -7.41 10.42
N ARG A 168 -10.66 -7.71 11.72
CA ARG A 168 -11.01 -9.01 12.31
C ARG A 168 -12.51 -9.27 12.32
N GLN A 169 -13.32 -8.23 12.27
CA GLN A 169 -14.79 -8.32 12.27
C GLN A 169 -15.39 -8.47 10.87
N LEU A 170 -14.57 -8.68 9.84
CA LEU A 170 -15.07 -8.98 8.49
C LEU A 170 -16.00 -10.16 8.51
N THR A 171 -17.23 -9.97 8.00
CA THR A 171 -18.23 -11.03 7.98
C THR A 171 -17.89 -12.13 6.97
N PRO A 172 -18.43 -13.35 7.14
CA PRO A 172 -18.26 -14.41 6.14
C PRO A 172 -18.68 -13.99 4.72
N GLU A 173 -19.73 -13.16 4.60
CA GLU A 173 -20.20 -12.62 3.32
C GLU A 173 -19.18 -11.67 2.71
N GLN A 174 -18.59 -10.78 3.53
CA GLN A 174 -17.52 -9.87 3.08
C GLN A 174 -16.28 -10.66 2.67
N LEU A 175 -15.89 -11.66 3.45
CA LEU A 175 -14.78 -12.56 3.10
C LEU A 175 -15.08 -13.37 1.84
N ALA A 176 -16.32 -13.76 1.60
CA ALA A 176 -16.71 -14.45 0.37
C ALA A 176 -16.59 -13.58 -0.89
N MET A 177 -16.59 -12.25 -0.76
CA MET A 177 -16.31 -11.32 -1.87
C MET A 177 -14.81 -11.21 -2.21
N VAL A 178 -13.92 -11.64 -1.30
CA VAL A 178 -12.50 -11.75 -1.57
C VAL A 178 -12.27 -12.94 -2.52
N PRO A 179 -11.50 -12.80 -3.62
CA PRO A 179 -11.16 -13.91 -4.49
C PRO A 179 -10.59 -15.11 -3.73
N ALA A 180 -10.98 -16.33 -4.11
CA ALA A 180 -10.64 -17.56 -3.40
C ALA A 180 -9.13 -17.74 -3.19
N GLU A 181 -8.34 -17.38 -4.19
CA GLU A 181 -6.88 -17.40 -4.18
C GLU A 181 -6.21 -16.61 -3.06
N TYR A 182 -6.93 -15.62 -2.48
CA TYR A 182 -6.43 -14.80 -1.35
C TYR A 182 -6.98 -15.27 0.00
N ARG A 183 -8.06 -16.06 0.02
CA ARG A 183 -8.64 -16.59 1.26
C ARG A 183 -7.89 -17.79 1.81
N GLU A 184 -7.34 -18.63 0.93
CA GLU A 184 -6.59 -19.84 1.30
C GLU A 184 -5.23 -19.56 1.96
N GLN A 185 -4.80 -18.30 2.02
CA GLN A 185 -3.52 -17.90 2.62
C GLN A 185 -3.62 -17.52 4.12
N VAL A 186 -4.81 -17.64 4.71
CA VAL A 186 -5.11 -17.15 6.08
C VAL A 186 -5.29 -18.29 7.07
N ASP A 187 -5.39 -19.53 6.61
CA ASP A 187 -5.43 -20.76 7.43
C ASP A 187 -4.00 -21.31 7.61
#